data_19da88ccec11122ea1f85df93db8f5ed
#
_entry.id   19da88ccec11122ea1f85df93db8f5ed
#
_cell.length_a   1.000
_cell.length_b   1.000
_cell.length_c   1.000
_cell.angle_alpha   90.00
_cell.angle_beta   90.00
_cell.angle_gamma   90.00
#
_symmetry.space_group_name_H-M   'P 1'
#
loop_
_entity.id
_entity.type
_entity.pdbx_description
1 polymer ?
#
loop_
_entity_poly.entity_id
_entity_poly.type
_entity_poly.pdbx_seq_one_letter_code
_entity_poly.pdbx_strand_id
1 'polypeptide(L)'
;MSHNPPRPRDPLEGVTLAQLLAQLEAHYGWAALGALIDIRCFQQDPSISSSLKFLRRTPWARAKVEDLYRRLVVSGQLPSED
;
A
#
# COMPACT_ATOMS: atom_id res chain seq x y z
N MET A 1 -4.93 34.12 -14.51
CA MET A 1 -4.65 32.76 -14.44
C MET A 1 -5.05 32.13 -13.14
N SER A 2 -5.79 31.16 -13.24
CA SER A 2 -6.18 30.47 -12.08
C SER A 2 -5.00 29.80 -11.44
N HIS A 3 -4.85 30.01 -10.17
CA HIS A 3 -3.70 29.51 -9.52
C HIS A 3 -4.12 28.81 -8.27
N ASN A 4 -4.19 27.53 -8.35
CA ASN A 4 -4.56 26.76 -7.19
C ASN A 4 -3.40 26.66 -6.25
N PRO A 5 -3.65 26.75 -4.95
CA PRO A 5 -2.59 26.50 -4.00
C PRO A 5 -2.12 25.06 -4.18
N PRO A 6 -0.84 24.77 -3.97
CA PRO A 6 -0.35 23.42 -4.09
C PRO A 6 -1.09 22.52 -3.13
N ARG A 7 -1.58 21.41 -3.65
CA ARG A 7 -2.20 20.41 -2.81
C ARG A 7 -1.13 19.53 -2.23
N PRO A 8 -1.34 19.06 -1.01
CA PRO A 8 -0.47 17.99 -0.52
C PRO A 8 -0.56 16.82 -1.48
N ARG A 9 0.55 16.25 -1.84
CA ARG A 9 0.56 15.09 -2.69
C ARG A 9 -0.07 13.92 -1.99
N ASP A 10 -0.90 13.19 -2.71
CA ASP A 10 -1.39 11.91 -2.23
C ASP A 10 -0.18 10.96 -2.15
N PRO A 11 0.06 10.32 -1.01
CA PRO A 11 1.19 9.38 -0.91
C PRO A 11 1.19 8.28 -1.95
N LEU A 12 0.04 8.00 -2.57
CA LEU A 12 -0.04 7.00 -3.63
C LEU A 12 0.30 7.54 -5.00
N GLU A 13 0.43 8.84 -5.15
CA GLU A 13 0.70 9.43 -6.45
C GLU A 13 2.07 8.99 -6.94
N GLY A 14 2.10 8.42 -8.15
CA GLY A 14 3.36 7.96 -8.71
C GLY A 14 3.84 6.62 -8.18
N VAL A 15 3.07 5.97 -7.30
CA VAL A 15 3.45 4.69 -6.73
C VAL A 15 2.54 3.60 -7.29
N THR A 16 3.11 2.58 -7.91
CA THR A 16 2.32 1.46 -8.41
C THR A 16 1.91 0.57 -7.24
N LEU A 17 0.88 -0.22 -7.46
CA LEU A 17 0.44 -1.17 -6.43
C LEU A 17 1.57 -2.14 -6.07
N ALA A 18 2.35 -2.56 -7.06
CA ALA A 18 3.49 -3.45 -6.80
C ALA A 18 4.53 -2.80 -5.92
N GLN A 19 4.86 -1.52 -6.18
CA GLN A 19 5.83 -0.79 -5.36
C GLN A 19 5.32 -0.59 -3.96
N LEU A 20 4.06 -0.22 -3.83
CA LEU A 20 3.42 0.00 -2.55
C LEU A 20 3.45 -1.27 -1.71
N LEU A 21 3.06 -2.38 -2.31
CA LEU A 21 3.02 -3.65 -1.61
C LEU A 21 4.42 -4.11 -1.20
N ALA A 22 5.40 -3.90 -2.07
CA ALA A 22 6.78 -4.27 -1.75
C ALA A 22 7.30 -3.47 -0.55
N GLN A 23 6.96 -2.19 -0.48
CA GLN A 23 7.36 -1.37 0.66
C GLN A 23 6.67 -1.79 1.94
N LEU A 24 5.40 -2.14 1.86
CA LEU A 24 4.68 -2.61 3.04
C LEU A 24 5.25 -3.93 3.53
N GLU A 25 5.58 -4.82 2.61
CA GLU A 25 6.15 -6.10 2.97
C GLU A 25 7.53 -5.93 3.60
N ALA A 26 8.32 -5.02 3.06
CA ALA A 26 9.65 -4.75 3.62
C ALA A 26 9.56 -4.16 5.02
N HIS A 27 8.53 -3.37 5.28
CA HIS A 27 8.35 -2.72 6.57
C HIS A 27 7.75 -3.66 7.61
N TYR A 28 6.70 -4.39 7.25
CA TYR A 28 5.97 -5.24 8.20
C TYR A 28 6.33 -6.71 8.13
N GLY A 29 6.63 -7.22 6.93
CA GLY A 29 6.68 -8.65 6.70
C GLY A 29 5.30 -9.23 6.48
N TRP A 30 5.23 -10.40 5.86
CA TRP A 30 3.95 -11.02 5.52
C TRP A 30 3.10 -11.35 6.74
N ALA A 31 3.75 -11.81 7.82
CA ALA A 31 3.01 -12.20 9.01
C ALA A 31 2.25 -11.01 9.60
N ALA A 32 2.89 -9.86 9.71
CA ALA A 32 2.24 -8.68 10.23
C ALA A 32 1.18 -8.15 9.27
N LEU A 33 1.46 -8.19 7.97
CA LEU A 33 0.47 -7.77 6.99
C LEU A 33 -0.78 -8.63 7.05
N GLY A 34 -0.63 -9.93 7.20
CA GLY A 34 -1.77 -10.83 7.32
C GLY A 34 -2.56 -10.62 8.60
N ALA A 35 -1.90 -10.13 9.65
CA ALA A 35 -2.59 -9.79 10.89
C ALA A 35 -3.36 -8.48 10.76
N LEU A 36 -2.82 -7.52 10.01
CA LEU A 36 -3.46 -6.23 9.82
C LEU A 36 -4.58 -6.27 8.79
N ILE A 37 -4.38 -7.04 7.76
CA ILE A 37 -5.37 -7.19 6.68
C ILE A 37 -5.60 -8.68 6.51
N ASP A 38 -6.77 -9.13 6.93
CA ASP A 38 -7.07 -10.56 7.00
C ASP A 38 -7.45 -11.09 5.62
N ILE A 39 -6.44 -11.33 4.80
CA ILE A 39 -6.64 -11.92 3.48
C ILE A 39 -5.65 -13.06 3.31
N ARG A 40 -6.12 -14.10 2.65
CA ARG A 40 -5.37 -15.35 2.54
C ARG A 40 -4.05 -15.18 1.78
N CYS A 41 -4.02 -14.29 0.80
CA CYS A 41 -2.82 -14.11 -0.01
C CYS A 41 -1.64 -13.55 0.80
N PHE A 42 -1.90 -13.02 1.99
CA PHE A 42 -0.85 -12.59 2.91
C PHE A 42 -0.52 -13.67 3.94
N GLN A 43 -1.33 -14.71 4.04
CA GLN A 43 -1.24 -15.69 5.11
C GLN A 43 -0.77 -17.06 4.64
N GLN A 44 -1.03 -17.42 3.38
CA GLN A 44 -0.66 -18.72 2.84
C GLN A 44 0.25 -18.53 1.65
N ASP A 45 1.47 -19.05 1.76
CA ASP A 45 2.47 -18.96 0.70
C ASP A 45 2.51 -17.57 0.09
N PRO A 46 2.69 -16.53 0.92
CA PRO A 46 2.56 -15.17 0.42
C PRO A 46 3.65 -14.83 -0.57
N SER A 47 3.26 -14.07 -1.59
CA SER A 47 4.20 -13.53 -2.56
C SER A 47 3.62 -12.24 -3.12
N ILE A 48 4.50 -11.39 -3.64
CA ILE A 48 4.06 -10.15 -4.27
C ILE A 48 3.13 -10.47 -5.45
N SER A 49 3.52 -11.44 -6.26
CA SER A 49 2.76 -11.79 -7.47
C SER A 49 1.34 -12.24 -7.16
N SER A 50 1.19 -13.20 -6.24
CA SER A 50 -0.15 -13.70 -5.91
C SER A 50 -0.99 -12.65 -5.22
N SER A 51 -0.36 -11.84 -4.37
CA SER A 51 -1.07 -10.77 -3.69
C SER A 51 -1.57 -9.73 -4.68
N LEU A 52 -0.75 -9.36 -5.66
CA LEU A 52 -1.18 -8.41 -6.67
C LEU A 52 -2.38 -8.92 -7.46
N LYS A 53 -2.38 -10.18 -7.82
CA LYS A 53 -3.52 -10.75 -8.55
C LYS A 53 -4.80 -10.62 -7.74
N PHE A 54 -4.73 -10.95 -6.46
CA PHE A 54 -5.89 -10.85 -5.59
C PHE A 54 -6.35 -9.41 -5.43
N LEU A 55 -5.40 -8.51 -5.16
CA LEU A 55 -5.74 -7.12 -4.88
C LEU A 55 -6.34 -6.41 -6.10
N ARG A 56 -5.87 -6.76 -7.29
CA ARG A 56 -6.41 -6.16 -8.51
C ARG A 56 -7.87 -6.53 -8.74
N ARG A 57 -8.30 -7.66 -8.20
CA ARG A 57 -9.68 -8.13 -8.36
C ARG A 57 -10.55 -7.84 -7.16
N THR A 58 -9.98 -7.29 -6.10
CA THR A 58 -10.68 -7.17 -4.83
C THR A 58 -10.54 -5.73 -4.31
N PRO A 59 -11.42 -4.82 -4.79
CA PRO A 59 -11.28 -3.40 -4.45
C PRO A 59 -11.23 -3.09 -2.95
N TRP A 60 -11.99 -3.80 -2.15
CA TRP A 60 -12.00 -3.52 -0.71
C TRP A 60 -10.65 -3.84 -0.07
N ALA A 61 -10.01 -4.92 -0.53
CA ALA A 61 -8.72 -5.30 0.01
C ALA A 61 -7.62 -4.33 -0.47
N ARG A 62 -7.70 -3.94 -1.72
CA ARG A 62 -6.77 -2.95 -2.25
C ARG A 62 -6.89 -1.64 -1.50
N ALA A 63 -8.12 -1.21 -1.20
CA ALA A 63 -8.32 0.02 -0.45
C ALA A 63 -7.67 -0.06 0.93
N LYS A 64 -7.75 -1.21 1.58
CA LYS A 64 -7.12 -1.38 2.88
C LYS A 64 -5.60 -1.30 2.80
N VAL A 65 -5.03 -1.90 1.78
CA VAL A 65 -3.57 -1.86 1.56
C VAL A 65 -3.12 -0.43 1.29
N GLU A 66 -3.86 0.27 0.44
CA GLU A 66 -3.54 1.66 0.12
C GLU A 66 -3.66 2.56 1.34
N ASP A 67 -4.67 2.33 2.16
CA ASP A 67 -4.87 3.12 3.36
C ASP A 67 -3.73 2.89 4.36
N LEU A 68 -3.31 1.65 4.50
CA LEU A 68 -2.19 1.33 5.37
C LEU A 68 -0.92 2.03 4.93
N TYR A 69 -0.67 2.04 3.62
CA TYR A 69 0.49 2.72 3.06
C TYR A 69 0.42 4.23 3.35
N ARG A 70 -0.73 4.85 3.12
CA ARG A 70 -0.90 6.28 3.38
C ARG A 70 -0.60 6.60 4.83
N ARG A 71 -1.07 5.79 5.75
CA ARG A 71 -0.82 6.01 7.17
C ARG A 71 0.65 5.96 7.50
N LEU A 72 1.37 5.03 6.90
CA LEU A 72 2.80 4.93 7.16
C LEU A 72 3.57 6.11 6.61
N VAL A 73 3.22 6.58 5.43
CA VAL A 73 3.88 7.74 4.83
C VAL A 73 3.60 8.98 5.66
N VAL A 74 2.33 9.19 6.04
CA VAL A 74 1.94 10.37 6.81
C VAL A 74 2.62 10.37 8.18
N SER A 75 2.77 9.19 8.79
CA SER A 75 3.42 9.10 10.10
C SER A 75 4.94 9.19 10.01
N GLY A 76 5.49 9.22 8.81
CA GLY A 76 6.93 9.33 8.62
C GLY A 76 7.68 8.02 8.70
N GLN A 77 6.98 6.90 8.75
CA GLN A 77 7.63 5.60 8.84
C GLN A 77 8.12 5.09 7.49
N LEU A 78 7.49 5.54 6.41
CA LEU A 78 7.96 5.25 5.06
C LEU A 78 8.27 6.56 4.36
N PRO A 79 9.35 6.61 3.57
CA PRO A 79 9.68 7.84 2.87
C PRO A 79 8.64 8.13 1.79
N SER A 80 8.33 9.41 1.64
CA SER A 80 7.51 9.86 0.54
C SER A 80 8.35 9.82 -0.73
N GLU A 81 7.69 9.54 -1.84
CA GLU A 81 8.37 9.49 -3.11
C GLU A 81 8.52 10.84 -3.70
N ASP A 82 8.67 11.84 -3.14
CA ASP A 82 8.68 13.08 -3.77
C ASP A 82 10.00 13.65 -4.02
#